data_275e07e10f4522cd39098c263e26bbbf
#
_entry.id   275e07e10f4522cd39098c263e26bbbf
#
_cell.length_a   1.000
_cell.length_b   1.000
_cell.length_c   1.000
_cell.angle_alpha   90.00
_cell.angle_beta   90.00
_cell.angle_gamma   90.00
#
_symmetry.space_group_name_H-M   'P 1'
#
loop_
_entity.id
_entity.type
_entity.pdbx_description
1 polymer ?
#
loop_
_entity_poly.entity_id
_entity_poly.type
_entity_poly.pdbx_seq_one_letter_code
_entity_poly.pdbx_strand_id
1 'polypeptide(L)'
;MAKLRIEQGGETEEFQEQVFTADKAGERLDVFCARVSDNTRSAVQRMIINGDVTLNGAPAKSKDKLRTGDAVTIAFRPPEEVDIVPQDIPIDIVYEDADIAVIDKPKGMVVHPAPGNPNGTLVNALMYHLEGLSGIGGEIRPGIVHRIDKLTSGLVVVAKNDMAHTSLAAQLKDHSARRT
;
A
#
# COMPACT_ATOMS: atom_id res chain seq x y z
N MET A 1 -9.18 -12.49 -23.64
CA MET A 1 -9.40 -11.94 -22.30
C MET A 1 -10.63 -12.62 -21.72
N ALA A 2 -10.47 -13.50 -20.78
CA ALA A 2 -11.59 -14.14 -20.07
C ALA A 2 -11.89 -13.32 -18.82
N LYS A 3 -13.15 -12.89 -18.67
CA LYS A 3 -13.65 -12.29 -17.43
C LYS A 3 -14.28 -13.43 -16.61
N LEU A 4 -13.70 -13.76 -15.47
CA LEU A 4 -14.31 -14.68 -14.52
C LEU A 4 -15.00 -13.89 -13.40
N ARG A 5 -16.20 -14.33 -13.03
CA ARG A 5 -16.95 -13.84 -11.87
C ARG A 5 -16.88 -14.90 -10.76
N ILE A 6 -16.47 -14.49 -9.58
CA ILE A 6 -16.65 -15.31 -8.37
C ILE A 6 -17.68 -14.61 -7.48
N GLU A 7 -18.79 -15.28 -7.20
CA GLU A 7 -19.78 -14.81 -6.22
C GLU A 7 -19.35 -15.29 -4.83
N GLN A 8 -18.85 -14.37 -4.02
CA GLN A 8 -18.77 -14.52 -2.56
C GLN A 8 -19.41 -13.27 -1.94
N GLY A 9 -20.64 -13.42 -1.43
CA GLY A 9 -21.26 -12.43 -0.53
C GLY A 9 -21.59 -11.05 -1.13
N GLY A 10 -22.22 -10.99 -2.32
CA GLY A 10 -22.99 -9.80 -2.75
C GLY A 10 -22.24 -8.70 -3.49
N GLU A 11 -20.93 -8.75 -3.67
CA GLU A 11 -20.18 -7.85 -4.54
C GLU A 11 -19.42 -8.63 -5.61
N THR A 12 -19.66 -8.27 -6.88
CA THR A 12 -19.00 -8.90 -8.04
C THR A 12 -17.66 -8.17 -8.25
N GLU A 13 -16.56 -8.70 -7.71
CA GLU A 13 -15.23 -8.22 -8.08
C GLU A 13 -14.92 -8.59 -9.54
N GLU A 14 -14.84 -7.60 -10.42
CA GLU A 14 -14.32 -7.78 -11.78
C GLU A 14 -12.80 -7.77 -11.74
N PHE A 15 -12.15 -8.92 -11.92
CA PHE A 15 -10.70 -8.99 -12.09
C PHE A 15 -10.35 -9.48 -13.50
N GLN A 16 -9.18 -9.07 -13.99
CA GLN A 16 -8.66 -9.49 -15.30
C GLN A 16 -7.63 -10.60 -15.09
N GLU A 17 -7.88 -11.75 -15.70
CA GLU A 17 -6.87 -12.80 -15.75
C GLU A 17 -6.08 -12.74 -17.08
N GLN A 18 -4.77 -12.87 -16.96
CA GLN A 18 -3.88 -13.00 -18.11
C GLN A 18 -3.04 -14.27 -17.98
N VAL A 19 -2.92 -14.99 -19.07
CA VAL A 19 -2.11 -16.21 -19.14
C VAL A 19 -0.84 -15.92 -19.92
N PHE A 20 0.29 -16.23 -19.31
CA PHE A 20 1.62 -16.10 -19.90
C PHE A 20 2.26 -17.48 -20.05
N THR A 21 2.96 -17.70 -21.15
CA THR A 21 3.70 -18.95 -21.38
C THR A 21 5.17 -18.74 -21.05
N ALA A 22 5.73 -19.60 -20.21
CA ALA A 22 7.14 -19.52 -19.85
C ALA A 22 8.04 -19.83 -21.07
N ASP A 23 8.93 -18.88 -21.37
CA ASP A 23 9.85 -18.93 -22.52
C ASP A 23 11.18 -19.61 -22.17
N LYS A 24 11.53 -19.71 -20.87
CA LYS A 24 12.80 -20.25 -20.39
C LYS A 24 12.61 -21.23 -19.24
N ALA A 25 13.32 -22.35 -19.31
CA ALA A 25 13.39 -23.28 -18.18
C ALA A 25 14.32 -22.77 -17.07
N GLY A 26 14.00 -23.07 -15.81
CA GLY A 26 14.81 -22.77 -14.63
C GLY A 26 14.64 -21.35 -14.07
N GLU A 27 13.91 -20.46 -14.74
CA GLU A 27 13.54 -19.15 -14.20
C GLU A 27 12.59 -19.33 -13.01
N ARG A 28 12.74 -18.49 -11.99
CA ARG A 28 11.84 -18.52 -10.83
C ARG A 28 10.52 -17.85 -11.18
N LEU A 29 9.43 -18.38 -10.65
CA LEU A 29 8.09 -17.86 -10.88
C LEU A 29 7.96 -16.37 -10.52
N ASP A 30 8.49 -15.94 -9.37
CA ASP A 30 8.42 -14.54 -8.93
C ASP A 30 9.20 -13.58 -9.86
N VAL A 31 10.27 -14.05 -10.47
CA VAL A 31 11.07 -13.27 -11.43
C VAL A 31 10.35 -13.18 -12.78
N PHE A 32 9.86 -14.31 -13.25
CA PHE A 32 9.08 -14.39 -14.50
C PHE A 32 7.85 -13.47 -14.45
N CYS A 33 7.02 -13.61 -13.41
CA CYS A 33 5.82 -12.79 -13.26
C CYS A 33 6.14 -11.31 -13.19
N ALA A 34 7.19 -10.90 -12.46
CA ALA A 34 7.61 -9.49 -12.40
C ALA A 34 7.99 -8.95 -13.79
N ARG A 35 8.67 -9.78 -14.62
CA ARG A 35 9.08 -9.42 -15.96
C ARG A 35 7.91 -9.27 -16.94
N VAL A 36 6.91 -10.15 -16.86
CA VAL A 36 5.81 -10.18 -17.85
C VAL A 36 4.62 -9.30 -17.45
N SER A 37 4.48 -8.92 -16.17
CA SER A 37 3.36 -8.14 -15.67
C SER A 37 3.72 -6.68 -15.33
N ASP A 38 4.96 -6.27 -15.57
CA ASP A 38 5.49 -4.93 -15.23
C ASP A 38 5.31 -4.56 -13.74
N ASN A 39 5.23 -5.57 -12.88
CA ASN A 39 5.10 -5.43 -11.45
C ASN A 39 6.45 -5.59 -10.74
N THR A 40 6.59 -4.97 -9.56
CA THR A 40 7.76 -5.24 -8.71
C THR A 40 7.73 -6.67 -8.20
N ARG A 41 8.91 -7.28 -8.00
CA ARG A 41 9.02 -8.63 -7.45
C ARG A 41 8.31 -8.79 -6.09
N SER A 42 8.34 -7.76 -5.24
CA SER A 42 7.64 -7.75 -3.96
C SER A 42 6.12 -7.75 -4.11
N ALA A 43 5.59 -7.05 -5.12
CA ALA A 43 4.16 -7.08 -5.45
C ALA A 43 3.75 -8.49 -5.93
N VAL A 44 4.51 -9.07 -6.86
CA VAL A 44 4.28 -10.44 -7.35
C VAL A 44 4.30 -11.47 -6.22
N GLN A 45 5.25 -11.38 -5.28
CA GLN A 45 5.30 -12.31 -4.15
C GLN A 45 4.03 -12.24 -3.28
N ARG A 46 3.46 -11.04 -3.09
CA ARG A 46 2.16 -10.88 -2.42
C ARG A 46 1.03 -11.50 -3.23
N MET A 47 0.98 -11.27 -4.55
CA MET A 47 -0.02 -11.89 -5.43
C MET A 47 0.03 -13.42 -5.36
N ILE A 48 1.22 -14.01 -5.34
CA ILE A 48 1.40 -15.47 -5.20
C ILE A 48 0.88 -15.96 -3.84
N ILE A 49 1.15 -15.24 -2.75
CA ILE A 49 0.68 -15.58 -1.40
C ILE A 49 -0.85 -15.50 -1.33
N ASN A 50 -1.45 -14.50 -1.97
CA ASN A 50 -2.91 -14.31 -2.02
C ASN A 50 -3.63 -15.31 -2.95
N GLY A 51 -2.89 -16.11 -3.74
CA GLY A 51 -3.47 -17.04 -4.68
C GLY A 51 -3.83 -16.44 -6.04
N ASP A 52 -3.42 -15.20 -6.31
CA ASP A 52 -3.66 -14.49 -7.57
C ASP A 52 -2.75 -14.97 -8.71
N VAL A 53 -1.80 -15.87 -8.43
CA VAL A 53 -0.90 -16.46 -9.43
C VAL A 53 -0.98 -17.98 -9.34
N THR A 54 -1.26 -18.63 -10.48
CA THR A 54 -1.26 -20.08 -10.58
C THR A 54 -0.24 -20.55 -11.63
N LEU A 55 0.29 -21.75 -11.43
CA LEU A 55 1.18 -22.44 -12.39
C LEU A 55 0.49 -23.70 -12.90
N ASN A 56 0.23 -23.76 -14.22
CA ASN A 56 -0.51 -24.85 -14.84
C ASN A 56 -1.87 -25.13 -14.15
N GLY A 57 -2.56 -24.07 -13.71
CA GLY A 57 -3.85 -24.16 -13.01
C GLY A 57 -3.77 -24.58 -11.54
N ALA A 58 -2.58 -24.73 -10.96
CA ALA A 58 -2.39 -25.10 -9.55
C ALA A 58 -1.76 -23.95 -8.75
N PRO A 59 -2.04 -23.86 -7.42
CA PRO A 59 -1.37 -22.91 -6.53
C PRO A 59 0.16 -23.09 -6.59
N ALA A 60 0.88 -21.98 -6.63
CA ALA A 60 2.32 -21.98 -6.84
C ALA A 60 3.05 -21.22 -5.72
N LYS A 61 4.36 -21.41 -5.64
CA LYS A 61 5.26 -20.72 -4.69
C LYS A 61 6.22 -19.83 -5.45
N SER A 62 6.58 -18.69 -4.88
CA SER A 62 7.50 -17.71 -5.47
C SER A 62 8.82 -18.30 -5.97
N LYS A 63 9.30 -19.35 -5.32
CA LYS A 63 10.56 -20.03 -5.64
C LYS A 63 10.45 -21.14 -6.69
N ASP A 64 9.24 -21.49 -7.13
CA ASP A 64 9.05 -22.55 -8.10
C ASP A 64 9.78 -22.22 -9.40
N LYS A 65 10.42 -23.22 -9.99
CA LYS A 65 11.18 -23.08 -11.22
C LYS A 65 10.32 -23.51 -12.41
N LEU A 66 10.18 -22.62 -13.36
CA LEU A 66 9.41 -22.85 -14.57
C LEU A 66 10.11 -23.81 -15.53
N ARG A 67 9.31 -24.51 -16.30
CA ARG A 67 9.74 -25.24 -17.50
C ARG A 67 9.25 -24.47 -18.74
N THR A 68 9.98 -24.56 -19.83
CA THR A 68 9.52 -23.98 -21.10
C THR A 68 8.16 -24.57 -21.48
N GLY A 69 7.20 -23.71 -21.77
CA GLY A 69 5.82 -24.09 -22.08
C GLY A 69 4.86 -24.10 -20.88
N ASP A 70 5.34 -23.91 -19.65
CA ASP A 70 4.46 -23.78 -18.49
C ASP A 70 3.51 -22.59 -18.64
N ALA A 71 2.24 -22.79 -18.31
CA ALA A 71 1.21 -21.75 -18.29
C ALA A 71 1.17 -21.07 -16.91
N VAL A 72 1.42 -19.79 -16.87
CA VAL A 72 1.31 -18.95 -15.65
C VAL A 72 0.11 -18.03 -15.81
N THR A 73 -0.91 -18.21 -14.96
CA THR A 73 -2.07 -17.32 -14.91
C THR A 73 -1.87 -16.29 -13.82
N ILE A 74 -2.07 -15.01 -14.13
CA ILE A 74 -2.00 -13.90 -13.19
C ILE A 74 -3.36 -13.20 -13.16
N ALA A 75 -3.99 -13.14 -11.98
CA ALA A 75 -5.22 -12.39 -11.73
C ALA A 75 -4.85 -10.98 -11.26
N PHE A 76 -5.23 -9.98 -12.03
CA PHE A 76 -5.05 -8.57 -11.69
C PHE A 76 -6.32 -8.07 -11.01
N ARG A 77 -6.29 -8.04 -9.67
CA ARG A 77 -7.37 -7.43 -8.91
C ARG A 77 -7.21 -5.92 -8.92
N PRO A 78 -8.31 -5.13 -9.04
CA PRO A 78 -8.23 -3.72 -8.77
C PRO A 78 -7.66 -3.51 -7.35
N PRO A 79 -6.96 -2.39 -7.09
CA PRO A 79 -6.58 -2.05 -5.72
C PRO A 79 -7.83 -2.07 -4.84
N GLU A 80 -7.79 -2.77 -3.71
CA GLU A 80 -8.83 -2.62 -2.70
C GLU A 80 -8.89 -1.14 -2.30
N GLU A 81 -10.04 -0.52 -2.49
CA GLU A 81 -10.32 0.78 -1.92
C GLU A 81 -10.33 0.62 -0.40
N VAL A 82 -9.27 1.03 0.23
CA VAL A 82 -9.20 1.03 1.69
C VAL A 82 -9.90 2.30 2.17
N ASP A 83 -11.20 2.20 2.43
CA ASP A 83 -11.95 3.24 3.11
C ASP A 83 -11.32 3.49 4.48
N ILE A 84 -10.62 4.60 4.61
CA ILE A 84 -10.07 4.99 5.91
C ILE A 84 -11.17 5.66 6.70
N VAL A 85 -11.71 4.94 7.65
CA VAL A 85 -12.74 5.47 8.55
C VAL A 85 -12.09 6.37 9.61
N PRO A 86 -12.52 7.63 9.76
CA PRO A 86 -12.10 8.49 10.87
C PRO A 86 -12.40 7.84 12.22
N GLN A 87 -11.46 7.87 13.15
CA GLN A 87 -11.61 7.27 14.48
C GLN A 87 -11.21 8.26 15.57
N ASP A 88 -12.03 8.35 16.61
CA ASP A 88 -11.74 9.16 17.81
C ASP A 88 -10.65 8.46 18.65
N ILE A 89 -9.43 8.58 18.18
CA ILE A 89 -8.25 8.06 18.87
C ILE A 89 -7.48 9.25 19.43
N PRO A 90 -7.22 9.30 20.75
CA PRO A 90 -6.46 10.39 21.35
C PRO A 90 -5.06 10.50 20.74
N ILE A 91 -4.71 11.68 20.24
CA ILE A 91 -3.38 12.03 19.73
C ILE A 91 -2.95 13.37 20.33
N ASP A 92 -1.65 13.54 20.52
CA ASP A 92 -1.06 14.79 21.00
C ASP A 92 -0.66 15.66 19.79
N ILE A 93 -1.43 16.74 19.56
CA ILE A 93 -1.16 17.73 18.52
C ILE A 93 -0.33 18.85 19.17
N VAL A 94 0.99 18.79 18.99
CA VAL A 94 1.94 19.76 19.60
C VAL A 94 1.97 21.10 18.87
N TYR A 95 1.57 21.12 17.59
CA TYR A 95 1.48 22.33 16.77
C TYR A 95 0.45 22.15 15.67
N GLU A 96 -0.29 23.20 15.35
CA GLU A 96 -1.21 23.23 14.22
C GLU A 96 -1.36 24.67 13.71
N ASP A 97 -1.36 24.82 12.39
CA ASP A 97 -1.72 26.05 11.68
C ASP A 97 -2.59 25.74 10.45
N ALA A 98 -2.69 26.66 9.49
CA ALA A 98 -3.48 26.47 8.27
C ALA A 98 -2.85 25.46 7.29
N ASP A 99 -1.54 25.24 7.37
CA ASP A 99 -0.76 24.48 6.38
C ASP A 99 -0.30 23.13 6.91
N ILE A 100 0.06 23.04 8.18
CA ILE A 100 0.66 21.84 8.78
C ILE A 100 0.09 21.53 10.15
N ALA A 101 0.22 20.27 10.55
CA ALA A 101 0.12 19.85 11.95
C ALA A 101 1.35 19.03 12.35
N VAL A 102 1.76 19.10 13.62
CA VAL A 102 2.83 18.30 14.19
C VAL A 102 2.27 17.48 15.33
N ILE A 103 2.43 16.17 15.23
CA ILE A 103 1.84 15.21 16.15
C ILE A 103 2.95 14.49 16.90
N ASP A 104 2.88 14.40 18.22
CA ASP A 104 3.72 13.45 18.97
C ASP A 104 3.09 12.07 18.92
N LYS A 105 3.58 11.26 17.97
CA LYS A 105 3.05 9.91 17.75
C LYS A 105 3.46 8.99 18.90
N PRO A 106 2.50 8.37 19.60
CA PRO A 106 2.82 7.43 20.67
C PRO A 106 3.48 6.15 20.11
N LYS A 107 4.28 5.50 20.96
CA LYS A 107 4.79 4.14 20.71
C LYS A 107 3.63 3.16 20.59
N GLY A 108 3.72 2.22 19.65
CA GLY A 108 2.69 1.20 19.42
C GLY A 108 1.68 1.56 18.33
N MET A 109 1.59 2.83 17.93
CA MET A 109 0.71 3.29 16.86
C MET A 109 1.39 3.19 15.49
N VAL A 110 0.69 2.63 14.50
CA VAL A 110 1.10 2.61 13.09
C VAL A 110 0.69 3.92 12.44
N VAL A 111 1.49 4.44 11.51
CA VAL A 111 1.19 5.74 10.85
C VAL A 111 0.00 5.62 9.91
N HIS A 112 -0.08 4.59 9.07
CA HIS A 112 -1.15 4.43 8.09
C HIS A 112 -1.61 2.96 8.01
N PRO A 113 -2.84 2.70 7.55
CA PRO A 113 -3.36 1.35 7.42
C PRO A 113 -2.47 0.47 6.55
N ALA A 114 -2.31 -0.78 6.96
CA ALA A 114 -1.54 -1.79 6.25
C ALA A 114 -2.06 -3.18 6.63
N PRO A 115 -1.74 -4.24 5.85
CA PRO A 115 -2.07 -5.62 6.23
C PRO A 115 -1.64 -5.93 7.67
N GLY A 116 -2.57 -6.42 8.49
CA GLY A 116 -2.38 -6.67 9.93
C GLY A 116 -2.62 -5.45 10.86
N ASN A 117 -2.84 -4.26 10.32
CA ASN A 117 -3.24 -3.06 11.07
C ASN A 117 -4.17 -2.20 10.18
N PRO A 118 -5.40 -2.65 9.87
CA PRO A 118 -6.31 -1.93 8.97
C PRO A 118 -6.89 -0.67 9.62
N ASN A 119 -6.97 -0.63 10.93
CA ASN A 119 -7.56 0.43 11.73
C ASN A 119 -6.65 0.79 12.91
N GLY A 120 -7.01 1.83 13.68
CA GLY A 120 -6.26 2.25 14.86
C GLY A 120 -4.93 2.92 14.52
N THR A 121 -4.82 3.50 13.34
CA THR A 121 -3.59 4.15 12.86
C THR A 121 -3.62 5.66 13.10
N LEU A 122 -2.47 6.30 12.98
CA LEU A 122 -2.39 7.76 13.07
C LEU A 122 -3.29 8.43 12.03
N VAL A 123 -3.37 7.91 10.81
CA VAL A 123 -4.23 8.47 9.75
C VAL A 123 -5.71 8.41 10.15
N ASN A 124 -6.19 7.31 10.77
CA ASN A 124 -7.57 7.26 11.26
C ASN A 124 -7.86 8.36 12.30
N ALA A 125 -6.90 8.63 13.20
CA ALA A 125 -7.00 9.70 14.17
C ALA A 125 -6.94 11.09 13.54
N LEU A 126 -6.02 11.30 12.59
CA LEU A 126 -5.87 12.57 11.88
C LEU A 126 -7.14 12.95 11.12
N MET A 127 -7.78 12.00 10.46
CA MET A 127 -9.04 12.24 9.74
C MET A 127 -10.21 12.58 10.67
N TYR A 128 -10.13 12.22 11.94
CA TYR A 128 -11.13 12.58 12.94
C TYR A 128 -10.86 13.97 13.56
N HIS A 129 -9.59 14.26 13.88
CA HIS A 129 -9.21 15.45 14.64
C HIS A 129 -8.85 16.67 13.77
N LEU A 130 -8.45 16.47 12.52
CA LEU A 130 -8.00 17.54 11.63
C LEU A 130 -8.89 17.69 10.39
N GLU A 131 -9.15 18.93 10.02
CA GLU A 131 -9.79 19.28 8.75
C GLU A 131 -8.74 19.59 7.67
N GLY A 132 -9.08 19.32 6.41
CA GLY A 132 -8.32 19.80 5.25
C GLY A 132 -7.01 19.06 4.97
N LEU A 133 -6.88 17.78 5.36
CA LEU A 133 -5.69 16.99 5.04
C LEU A 133 -5.43 16.91 3.53
N SER A 134 -4.16 17.09 3.12
CA SER A 134 -3.74 16.99 1.72
C SER A 134 -4.06 15.62 1.11
N GLY A 135 -4.63 15.62 -0.10
CA GLY A 135 -4.96 14.42 -0.86
C GLY A 135 -3.83 13.86 -1.72
N ILE A 136 -2.66 14.52 -1.82
CA ILE A 136 -1.56 14.08 -2.72
C ILE A 136 -1.07 12.66 -2.42
N GLY A 137 -1.12 12.21 -1.17
CA GLY A 137 -0.78 10.85 -0.77
C GLY A 137 -1.81 9.78 -1.20
N GLY A 138 -2.88 10.18 -1.88
CA GLY A 138 -4.06 9.37 -2.17
C GLY A 138 -4.93 9.16 -0.92
N GLU A 139 -6.04 8.47 -1.09
CA GLU A 139 -7.02 8.21 -0.02
C GLU A 139 -6.44 7.47 1.18
N ILE A 140 -5.41 6.66 0.94
CA ILE A 140 -4.77 5.83 1.98
C ILE A 140 -3.80 6.62 2.88
N ARG A 141 -3.32 7.80 2.46
CA ARG A 141 -2.27 8.54 3.16
C ARG A 141 -2.52 10.05 3.21
N PRO A 142 -3.71 10.51 3.55
CA PRO A 142 -4.01 11.94 3.55
C PRO A 142 -3.03 12.68 4.48
N GLY A 143 -2.37 13.70 3.93
CA GLY A 143 -1.42 14.55 4.64
C GLY A 143 -0.09 13.93 5.06
N ILE A 144 0.15 12.64 4.84
CA ILE A 144 1.36 11.95 5.30
C ILE A 144 2.53 12.17 4.35
N VAL A 145 3.53 12.93 4.77
CA VAL A 145 4.78 13.22 4.03
C VAL A 145 5.96 12.35 4.47
N HIS A 146 5.93 11.80 5.69
CA HIS A 146 6.92 10.85 6.20
C HIS A 146 6.31 9.92 7.26
N ARG A 147 7.09 8.94 7.69
CA ARG A 147 6.64 7.99 8.72
C ARG A 147 7.78 7.61 9.64
N ILE A 148 7.41 7.18 10.85
CA ILE A 148 8.27 6.51 11.81
C ILE A 148 7.68 5.13 12.14
N ASP A 149 8.47 4.22 12.65
CA ASP A 149 8.03 2.83 12.88
C ASP A 149 6.97 2.73 14.00
N LYS A 150 6.25 1.62 14.02
CA LYS A 150 5.21 1.34 15.02
C LYS A 150 5.71 1.51 16.46
N LEU A 151 6.89 0.97 16.75
CA LEU A 151 7.46 0.99 18.10
C LEU A 151 8.28 2.25 18.41
N THR A 152 8.37 3.18 17.48
CA THR A 152 9.03 4.48 17.65
C THR A 152 7.99 5.54 18.02
N SER A 153 8.25 6.31 19.06
CA SER A 153 7.52 7.56 19.39
C SER A 153 8.28 8.75 18.84
N GLY A 154 7.58 9.87 18.67
CA GLY A 154 8.17 11.14 18.24
C GLY A 154 7.35 11.92 17.24
N LEU A 155 7.87 13.07 16.85
CA LEU A 155 7.16 14.05 16.06
C LEU A 155 6.96 13.59 14.59
N VAL A 156 5.72 13.67 14.15
CA VAL A 156 5.31 13.45 12.76
C VAL A 156 4.67 14.73 12.25
N VAL A 157 5.23 15.27 11.16
CA VAL A 157 4.67 16.43 10.47
C VAL A 157 3.66 15.96 9.44
N VAL A 158 2.51 16.61 9.42
CA VAL A 158 1.37 16.30 8.54
C VAL A 158 1.01 17.55 7.72
N ALA A 159 0.75 17.39 6.44
CA ALA A 159 0.33 18.47 5.55
C ALA A 159 -1.20 18.60 5.54
N LYS A 160 -1.71 19.81 5.77
CA LYS A 160 -3.14 20.13 5.75
C LYS A 160 -3.64 20.57 4.37
N ASN A 161 -2.73 20.86 3.45
CA ASN A 161 -3.04 21.19 2.05
C ASN A 161 -1.94 20.70 1.11
N ASP A 162 -2.23 20.73 -0.19
CA ASP A 162 -1.35 20.17 -1.22
C ASP A 162 -0.07 20.99 -1.43
N MET A 163 -0.11 22.30 -1.18
CA MET A 163 1.05 23.17 -1.26
C MET A 163 2.06 22.83 -0.15
N ALA A 164 1.58 22.70 1.08
CA ALA A 164 2.39 22.27 2.22
C ALA A 164 2.95 20.86 2.00
N HIS A 165 2.14 19.94 1.46
CA HIS A 165 2.57 18.57 1.15
C HIS A 165 3.75 18.56 0.18
N THR A 166 3.64 19.28 -0.94
CA THR A 166 4.68 19.38 -1.95
C THR A 166 5.96 19.97 -1.38
N SER A 167 5.85 21.06 -0.60
CA SER A 167 6.98 21.72 0.06
C SER A 167 7.69 20.80 1.06
N LEU A 168 6.94 20.16 1.96
CA LEU A 168 7.48 19.24 2.96
C LEU A 168 8.13 18.01 2.31
N ALA A 169 7.50 17.44 1.28
CA ALA A 169 8.08 16.31 0.55
C ALA A 169 9.42 16.66 -0.10
N ALA A 170 9.55 17.86 -0.67
CA ALA A 170 10.82 18.36 -1.22
C ALA A 170 11.88 18.51 -0.12
N GLN A 171 11.56 19.14 1.00
CA GLN A 171 12.48 19.35 2.13
C GLN A 171 12.93 18.04 2.79
N LEU A 172 12.05 17.03 2.81
CA LEU A 172 12.40 15.71 3.32
C LEU A 172 13.28 14.93 2.35
N LYS A 173 13.10 15.14 1.04
CA LYS A 173 13.86 14.47 -0.03
C LYS A 173 15.30 15.03 -0.11
N ASP A 174 15.49 16.34 0.00
CA ASP A 174 16.80 16.98 -0.06
C ASP A 174 17.49 17.09 1.31
N HIS A 175 16.85 16.57 2.36
CA HIS A 175 17.32 16.58 3.75
C HIS A 175 17.52 17.99 4.34
N SER A 176 16.88 19.01 3.79
CA SER A 176 16.89 20.37 4.37
C SER A 176 16.05 20.45 5.65
N ALA A 177 14.99 19.64 5.76
CA ALA A 177 14.29 19.41 7.02
C ALA A 177 15.18 18.57 7.96
N ARG A 178 15.78 19.22 8.97
CA ARG A 178 16.64 18.55 9.97
C ARG A 178 15.77 17.74 10.94
N ARG A 179 16.13 16.48 11.11
CA ARG A 179 15.54 15.57 12.09
C ARG A 179 16.58 15.24 13.14
N THR A 180 16.23 15.36 14.41
CA THR A 180 17.06 15.01 15.57
C THR A 180 16.43 13.88 16.34
#